data_10bde24cd1daa1e9acee3ed373b80c74
#
_entry.id   10bde24cd1daa1e9acee3ed373b80c74
#
_cell.length_a   1.000
_cell.length_b   1.000
_cell.length_c   1.000
_cell.angle_alpha   90.00
_cell.angle_beta   90.00
_cell.angle_gamma   90.00
#
_symmetry.space_group_name_H-M   'P 1'
#
loop_
_entity.id
_entity.type
_entity.pdbx_description
1 polymer ?
#
loop_
_entity_poly.entity_id
_entity_poly.type
_entity_poly.pdbx_seq_one_letter_code
_entity_poly.pdbx_strand_id
1 'polypeptide(L)'
;MSGGTPRESVAVVVVTYNRADLLDRMLDGLAALTTRPDVVLVVDNASSDHTSQVLAARTEPWLRVTRTEENLGGAGGFALGVRLAYDGGWDRIWLMDDDVVPAPDCLDVLLAQDEDCLMAVREDRSGRLCEKAATRFDLTHPWVIKPKTRMVETDYGTRAAMPERVELENVAFEGFMCRRGVVQRIGLPDPSYFIFYDDVDFAVRARRAGFRIWAVRDAVLVRQLDFDQQHDLAGWKGYYMYRNLFAVHFRYGENALVRAKPWLVALVVVLLSPLRGGRAEARNVIRAIGAARAMRTLPPLSVD
;
A
#
# COMPACT_ATOMS: atom_id res chain seq x y z
N MET A 1 -41.68 -2.21 -8.63
CA MET A 1 -40.40 -2.84 -8.94
C MET A 1 -39.34 -1.76 -8.74
N SER A 2 -38.71 -1.74 -7.57
CA SER A 2 -37.61 -0.81 -7.27
C SER A 2 -36.38 -1.33 -8.02
N GLY A 3 -36.04 -0.69 -9.12
CA GLY A 3 -34.80 -0.91 -9.85
C GLY A 3 -33.65 -0.39 -8.99
N GLY A 4 -33.18 -1.22 -8.04
CA GLY A 4 -31.93 -0.94 -7.33
C GLY A 4 -30.81 -0.90 -8.34
N THR A 5 -29.95 0.13 -8.28
CA THR A 5 -28.70 0.15 -9.03
C THR A 5 -27.94 -1.15 -8.73
N PRO A 6 -27.48 -1.90 -9.75
CA PRO A 6 -26.72 -3.12 -9.51
C PRO A 6 -25.50 -2.79 -8.65
N ARG A 7 -25.14 -3.67 -7.71
CA ARG A 7 -23.96 -3.55 -6.87
C ARG A 7 -22.70 -3.40 -7.75
N GLU A 8 -21.81 -2.47 -7.42
CA GLU A 8 -20.50 -2.38 -8.06
C GLU A 8 -19.72 -3.69 -7.85
N SER A 9 -19.14 -4.21 -8.93
CA SER A 9 -18.32 -5.42 -8.90
C SER A 9 -16.96 -5.15 -8.27
N VAL A 10 -16.44 -6.13 -7.49
CA VAL A 10 -15.21 -5.97 -6.70
C VAL A 10 -14.17 -7.02 -7.06
N ALA A 11 -12.99 -6.57 -7.46
CA ALA A 11 -11.78 -7.39 -7.51
C ALA A 11 -10.91 -7.11 -6.27
N VAL A 12 -10.59 -8.15 -5.51
CA VAL A 12 -9.55 -8.09 -4.47
C VAL A 12 -8.23 -8.48 -5.10
N VAL A 13 -7.20 -7.67 -4.88
CA VAL A 13 -5.82 -7.96 -5.30
C VAL A 13 -4.99 -8.27 -4.05
N VAL A 14 -4.39 -9.45 -4.03
CA VAL A 14 -3.52 -9.93 -2.95
C VAL A 14 -2.15 -10.20 -3.52
N VAL A 15 -1.11 -9.64 -2.88
CA VAL A 15 0.28 -9.93 -3.22
C VAL A 15 0.90 -10.75 -2.11
N THR A 16 1.56 -11.87 -2.46
CA THR A 16 2.21 -12.75 -1.48
C THR A 16 3.63 -13.13 -1.91
N TYR A 17 4.51 -13.33 -0.94
CA TYR A 17 5.85 -13.86 -1.15
C TYR A 17 6.35 -14.59 0.10
N ASN A 18 6.48 -15.93 0.02
CA ASN A 18 6.99 -16.79 1.11
C ASN A 18 6.22 -16.61 2.43
N ARG A 19 4.88 -16.60 2.38
CA ARG A 19 3.99 -16.40 3.52
C ARG A 19 2.74 -17.28 3.47
N ALA A 20 2.92 -18.55 3.11
CA ALA A 20 1.85 -19.50 2.85
C ALA A 20 0.77 -19.54 3.94
N ASP A 21 1.16 -19.62 5.24
CA ASP A 21 0.20 -19.72 6.35
C ASP A 21 -0.57 -18.41 6.61
N LEU A 22 0.02 -17.26 6.29
CA LEU A 22 -0.66 -15.96 6.39
C LEU A 22 -1.67 -15.81 5.25
N LEU A 23 -1.26 -16.13 4.03
CA LEU A 23 -2.11 -16.14 2.86
C LEU A 23 -3.32 -17.05 3.06
N ASP A 24 -3.13 -18.26 3.60
CA ASP A 24 -4.20 -19.22 3.84
C ASP A 24 -5.27 -18.65 4.76
N ARG A 25 -4.85 -18.08 5.90
CA ARG A 25 -5.77 -17.41 6.84
C ARG A 25 -6.48 -16.19 6.22
N MET A 26 -5.77 -15.44 5.39
CA MET A 26 -6.34 -14.29 4.71
C MET A 26 -7.41 -14.72 3.71
N LEU A 27 -7.17 -15.78 2.93
CA LEU A 27 -8.16 -16.35 2.01
C LEU A 27 -9.38 -16.91 2.74
N ASP A 28 -9.21 -17.55 3.91
CA ASP A 28 -10.32 -17.95 4.77
C ASP A 28 -11.15 -16.76 5.23
N GLY A 29 -10.50 -15.63 5.59
CA GLY A 29 -11.18 -14.39 5.94
C GLY A 29 -12.01 -13.83 4.78
N LEU A 30 -11.46 -13.84 3.56
CA LEU A 30 -12.20 -13.42 2.37
C LEU A 30 -13.39 -14.34 2.06
N ALA A 31 -13.24 -15.66 2.28
CA ALA A 31 -14.34 -16.62 2.13
C ALA A 31 -15.44 -16.43 3.16
N ALA A 32 -15.10 -15.90 4.35
CA ALA A 32 -16.04 -15.65 5.46
C ALA A 32 -16.76 -14.29 5.37
N LEU A 33 -16.45 -13.45 4.37
CA LEU A 33 -17.14 -12.18 4.17
C LEU A 33 -18.64 -12.38 3.92
N THR A 34 -19.47 -11.55 4.52
CA THR A 34 -20.93 -11.53 4.34
C THR A 34 -21.27 -11.26 2.87
N THR A 35 -20.72 -10.19 2.30
CA THR A 35 -20.72 -9.98 0.84
C THR A 35 -19.37 -10.42 0.29
N ARG A 36 -19.40 -11.40 -0.63
CA ARG A 36 -18.17 -11.88 -1.29
C ARG A 36 -17.74 -10.94 -2.40
N PRO A 37 -16.43 -10.77 -2.62
CA PRO A 37 -15.91 -10.14 -3.82
C PRO A 37 -16.25 -10.98 -5.05
N ASP A 38 -16.31 -10.36 -6.21
CA ASP A 38 -16.59 -11.05 -7.47
C ASP A 38 -15.39 -11.89 -7.95
N VAL A 39 -14.18 -11.41 -7.59
CA VAL A 39 -12.93 -12.13 -7.84
C VAL A 39 -11.87 -11.79 -6.80
N VAL A 40 -11.01 -12.74 -6.49
CA VAL A 40 -9.75 -12.54 -5.76
C VAL A 40 -8.58 -12.90 -6.67
N LEU A 41 -7.75 -11.93 -6.95
CA LEU A 41 -6.57 -12.04 -7.80
C LEU A 41 -5.33 -12.14 -6.90
N VAL A 42 -4.81 -13.34 -6.73
CA VAL A 42 -3.57 -13.57 -5.98
C VAL A 42 -2.39 -13.49 -6.93
N VAL A 43 -1.45 -12.59 -6.63
CA VAL A 43 -0.15 -12.55 -7.28
C VAL A 43 0.86 -13.24 -6.37
N ASP A 44 1.22 -14.49 -6.69
CA ASP A 44 2.32 -15.20 -6.07
C ASP A 44 3.64 -14.72 -6.68
N ASN A 45 4.38 -13.94 -5.92
CA ASN A 45 5.56 -13.21 -6.35
C ASN A 45 6.81 -14.12 -6.37
N ALA A 46 6.73 -15.28 -7.03
CA ALA A 46 7.74 -16.33 -7.12
C ALA A 46 8.11 -16.95 -5.75
N SER A 47 7.12 -17.27 -4.91
CA SER A 47 7.35 -17.92 -3.62
C SER A 47 8.08 -19.27 -3.75
N SER A 48 9.00 -19.55 -2.83
CA SER A 48 9.78 -20.79 -2.75
C SER A 48 9.39 -21.70 -1.58
N ASP A 49 8.47 -21.23 -0.73
CA ASP A 49 7.86 -22.02 0.36
C ASP A 49 6.68 -22.87 -0.16
N HIS A 50 5.80 -23.33 0.74
CA HIS A 50 4.63 -24.12 0.37
C HIS A 50 3.43 -23.27 -0.12
N THR A 51 3.61 -21.98 -0.47
CA THR A 51 2.53 -21.13 -1.00
C THR A 51 1.82 -21.74 -2.21
N SER A 52 2.56 -22.32 -3.15
CA SER A 52 1.97 -22.96 -4.32
C SER A 52 1.07 -24.17 -3.98
N GLN A 53 1.40 -24.90 -2.91
CA GLN A 53 0.61 -26.03 -2.43
C GLN A 53 -0.70 -25.55 -1.78
N VAL A 54 -0.63 -24.49 -0.96
CA VAL A 54 -1.81 -23.84 -0.38
C VAL A 54 -2.75 -23.37 -1.49
N LEU A 55 -2.23 -22.65 -2.48
CA LEU A 55 -3.04 -22.13 -3.60
C LEU A 55 -3.63 -23.24 -4.47
N ALA A 56 -2.89 -24.32 -4.71
CA ALA A 56 -3.38 -25.48 -5.48
C ALA A 56 -4.47 -26.28 -4.75
N ALA A 57 -4.50 -26.25 -3.43
CA ALA A 57 -5.54 -26.89 -2.62
C ALA A 57 -6.86 -26.11 -2.58
N ARG A 58 -6.85 -24.84 -2.96
CA ARG A 58 -8.02 -23.96 -2.99
C ARG A 58 -8.86 -24.25 -4.26
N THR A 59 -10.17 -24.36 -4.06
CA THR A 59 -11.13 -24.71 -5.13
C THR A 59 -12.20 -23.64 -5.34
N GLU A 60 -12.09 -22.51 -4.70
CA GLU A 60 -13.04 -21.41 -4.77
C GLU A 60 -13.12 -20.83 -6.19
N PRO A 61 -14.30 -20.76 -6.80
CA PRO A 61 -14.45 -20.34 -8.20
C PRO A 61 -14.14 -18.87 -8.44
N TRP A 62 -14.11 -18.07 -7.37
CA TRP A 62 -13.76 -16.66 -7.40
C TRP A 62 -12.24 -16.41 -7.25
N LEU A 63 -11.43 -17.45 -6.96
CA LEU A 63 -9.99 -17.32 -6.81
C LEU A 63 -9.28 -17.48 -8.17
N ARG A 64 -8.41 -16.54 -8.48
CA ARG A 64 -7.51 -16.60 -9.63
C ARG A 64 -6.09 -16.34 -9.19
N VAL A 65 -5.16 -17.18 -9.59
CA VAL A 65 -3.75 -17.12 -9.20
C VAL A 65 -2.89 -16.78 -10.41
N THR A 66 -2.02 -15.81 -10.25
CA THR A 66 -0.96 -15.48 -11.21
C THR A 66 0.38 -15.60 -10.49
N ARG A 67 1.24 -16.51 -10.93
CA ARG A 67 2.59 -16.66 -10.40
C ARG A 67 3.57 -15.95 -11.31
N THR A 68 4.46 -15.14 -10.74
CA THR A 68 5.54 -14.49 -11.47
C THR A 68 6.76 -15.41 -11.62
N GLU A 69 7.61 -15.14 -12.59
CA GLU A 69 8.87 -15.90 -12.79
C GLU A 69 9.93 -15.53 -11.76
N GLU A 70 9.91 -14.28 -11.29
CA GLU A 70 10.82 -13.74 -10.29
C GLU A 70 10.10 -12.86 -9.27
N ASN A 71 10.74 -12.56 -8.16
CA ASN A 71 10.20 -11.63 -7.15
C ASN A 71 10.27 -10.18 -7.65
N LEU A 72 9.13 -9.64 -8.04
CA LEU A 72 8.97 -8.26 -8.51
C LEU A 72 8.90 -7.23 -7.37
N GLY A 73 9.00 -7.66 -6.11
CA GLY A 73 8.69 -6.83 -4.94
C GLY A 73 7.20 -6.56 -4.77
N GLY A 74 6.82 -5.96 -3.64
CA GLY A 74 5.41 -5.58 -3.41
C GLY A 74 4.87 -4.65 -4.49
N ALA A 75 5.66 -3.64 -4.87
CA ALA A 75 5.29 -2.66 -5.89
C ALA A 75 4.99 -3.30 -7.25
N GLY A 76 5.84 -4.24 -7.69
CA GLY A 76 5.62 -4.98 -8.95
C GLY A 76 4.43 -5.93 -8.88
N GLY A 77 4.26 -6.60 -7.74
CA GLY A 77 3.10 -7.46 -7.49
C GLY A 77 1.78 -6.68 -7.55
N PHE A 78 1.70 -5.53 -6.86
CA PHE A 78 0.51 -4.67 -6.90
C PHE A 78 0.29 -4.07 -8.30
N ALA A 79 1.34 -3.65 -9.01
CA ALA A 79 1.21 -3.16 -10.37
C ALA A 79 0.58 -4.21 -11.30
N LEU A 80 1.05 -5.48 -11.22
CA LEU A 80 0.49 -6.60 -11.97
C LEU A 80 -0.96 -6.90 -11.56
N GLY A 81 -1.23 -6.99 -10.26
CA GLY A 81 -2.57 -7.28 -9.75
C GLY A 81 -3.60 -6.21 -10.11
N VAL A 82 -3.23 -4.92 -9.99
CA VAL A 82 -4.09 -3.80 -10.41
C VAL A 82 -4.32 -3.81 -11.93
N ARG A 83 -3.30 -4.15 -12.74
CA ARG A 83 -3.46 -4.35 -14.19
C ARG A 83 -4.49 -5.43 -14.48
N LEU A 84 -4.35 -6.60 -13.88
CA LEU A 84 -5.29 -7.72 -14.07
C LEU A 84 -6.72 -7.34 -13.65
N ALA A 85 -6.86 -6.62 -12.52
CA ALA A 85 -8.16 -6.13 -12.07
C ALA A 85 -8.76 -5.10 -13.04
N TYR A 86 -7.96 -4.15 -13.50
CA TYR A 86 -8.39 -3.12 -14.46
C TYR A 86 -8.83 -3.73 -15.79
N ASP A 87 -8.02 -4.63 -16.37
CA ASP A 87 -8.29 -5.28 -17.64
C ASP A 87 -9.50 -6.23 -17.56
N GLY A 88 -9.75 -6.80 -16.36
CA GLY A 88 -10.92 -7.62 -16.07
C GLY A 88 -12.25 -6.84 -16.00
N GLY A 89 -12.19 -5.51 -15.94
CA GLY A 89 -13.37 -4.63 -16.05
C GLY A 89 -14.16 -4.46 -14.74
N TRP A 90 -13.63 -4.89 -13.57
CA TRP A 90 -14.33 -4.71 -12.29
C TRP A 90 -14.40 -3.24 -11.88
N ASP A 91 -15.51 -2.86 -11.22
CA ASP A 91 -15.81 -1.47 -10.87
C ASP A 91 -14.93 -0.96 -9.73
N ARG A 92 -14.63 -1.83 -8.74
CA ARG A 92 -13.78 -1.53 -7.58
C ARG A 92 -12.61 -2.50 -7.49
N ILE A 93 -11.46 -1.98 -7.08
CA ILE A 93 -10.22 -2.73 -6.87
C ILE A 93 -9.80 -2.55 -5.42
N TRP A 94 -9.74 -3.64 -4.65
CA TRP A 94 -9.41 -3.65 -3.23
C TRP A 94 -8.05 -4.32 -3.02
N LEU A 95 -7.06 -3.57 -2.56
CA LEU A 95 -5.67 -4.00 -2.41
C LEU A 95 -5.40 -4.49 -1.00
N MET A 96 -4.79 -5.65 -0.86
CA MET A 96 -4.44 -6.26 0.42
C MET A 96 -3.07 -6.92 0.38
N ASP A 97 -2.34 -6.83 1.50
CA ASP A 97 -1.23 -7.73 1.80
C ASP A 97 -1.75 -9.07 2.35
N ASP A 98 -0.92 -10.09 2.34
CA ASP A 98 -1.23 -11.44 2.81
C ASP A 98 -1.30 -11.59 4.34
N ASP A 99 -1.00 -10.53 5.11
CA ASP A 99 -0.95 -10.54 6.58
C ASP A 99 -2.10 -9.78 7.26
N VAL A 100 -3.17 -9.50 6.53
CA VAL A 100 -4.40 -8.91 7.06
C VAL A 100 -5.61 -9.80 6.79
N VAL A 101 -6.56 -9.84 7.71
CA VAL A 101 -7.81 -10.62 7.58
C VAL A 101 -8.98 -9.67 7.74
N PRO A 102 -9.90 -9.57 6.77
CA PRO A 102 -11.07 -8.69 6.89
C PRO A 102 -12.07 -9.21 7.93
N ALA A 103 -12.68 -8.29 8.68
CA ALA A 103 -13.89 -8.59 9.44
C ALA A 103 -15.03 -8.98 8.49
N PRO A 104 -15.98 -9.84 8.91
CA PRO A 104 -17.00 -10.40 8.03
C PRO A 104 -17.85 -9.37 7.28
N ASP A 105 -18.07 -8.20 7.84
CA ASP A 105 -18.86 -7.10 7.28
C ASP A 105 -18.01 -6.01 6.59
N CYS A 106 -16.69 -6.15 6.58
CA CYS A 106 -15.76 -5.12 6.11
C CYS A 106 -16.08 -4.65 4.68
N LEU A 107 -16.36 -5.58 3.76
CA LEU A 107 -16.68 -5.24 2.38
C LEU A 107 -18.05 -4.54 2.26
N ASP A 108 -19.05 -4.96 3.04
CA ASP A 108 -20.37 -4.32 3.06
C ASP A 108 -20.26 -2.87 3.51
N VAL A 109 -19.49 -2.62 4.57
CA VAL A 109 -19.24 -1.28 5.10
C VAL A 109 -18.53 -0.40 4.07
N LEU A 110 -17.54 -0.92 3.34
CA LEU A 110 -16.87 -0.18 2.26
C LEU A 110 -17.82 0.11 1.09
N LEU A 111 -18.62 -0.87 0.66
CA LEU A 111 -19.54 -0.71 -0.47
C LEU A 111 -20.71 0.23 -0.17
N ALA A 112 -21.04 0.43 1.11
CA ALA A 112 -22.03 1.42 1.52
C ALA A 112 -21.55 2.87 1.33
N GLN A 113 -20.25 3.08 1.07
CA GLN A 113 -19.66 4.40 0.86
C GLN A 113 -19.64 4.76 -0.63
N ASP A 114 -20.29 5.88 -1.00
CA ASP A 114 -20.23 6.42 -2.38
C ASP A 114 -19.03 7.33 -2.55
N GLU A 115 -17.83 6.74 -2.50
CA GLU A 115 -16.56 7.46 -2.62
C GLU A 115 -15.61 6.70 -3.57
N ASP A 116 -14.75 7.43 -4.27
CA ASP A 116 -13.82 6.85 -5.25
C ASP A 116 -12.65 6.11 -4.61
N CYS A 117 -12.18 6.57 -3.45
CA CYS A 117 -11.06 5.98 -2.73
C CYS A 117 -11.39 5.80 -1.25
N LEU A 118 -11.28 4.56 -0.80
CA LEU A 118 -11.59 4.14 0.57
C LEU A 118 -10.40 3.39 1.17
N MET A 119 -10.33 3.38 2.49
CA MET A 119 -9.34 2.63 3.25
C MET A 119 -10.04 1.93 4.40
N ALA A 120 -9.92 0.61 4.49
CA ALA A 120 -10.30 -0.13 5.69
C ALA A 120 -9.30 0.15 6.81
N VAL A 121 -9.77 0.21 8.05
CA VAL A 121 -8.95 0.53 9.23
C VAL A 121 -8.37 -0.75 9.80
N ARG A 122 -7.08 -0.73 10.16
CA ARG A 122 -6.40 -1.90 10.74
C ARG A 122 -6.41 -1.87 12.26
N GLU A 123 -6.77 -3.00 12.83
CA GLU A 123 -6.58 -3.34 14.24
C GLU A 123 -5.61 -4.52 14.37
N ASP A 124 -4.90 -4.63 15.49
CA ASP A 124 -4.17 -5.84 15.83
C ASP A 124 -5.13 -6.91 16.40
N ARG A 125 -4.62 -8.10 16.69
CA ARG A 125 -5.43 -9.22 17.24
C ARG A 125 -6.03 -8.92 18.60
N SER A 126 -5.57 -7.89 19.31
CA SER A 126 -6.13 -7.44 20.59
C SER A 126 -7.21 -6.38 20.43
N GLY A 127 -7.53 -5.96 19.20
CA GLY A 127 -8.47 -4.88 18.89
C GLY A 127 -7.87 -3.48 19.06
N ARG A 128 -6.55 -3.36 19.17
CA ARG A 128 -5.88 -2.06 19.25
C ARG A 128 -5.73 -1.50 17.84
N LEU A 129 -6.09 -0.22 17.69
CA LEU A 129 -5.90 0.52 16.45
C LEU A 129 -4.39 0.56 16.07
N CYS A 130 -4.07 0.07 14.87
CA CYS A 130 -2.71 0.05 14.33
C CYS A 130 -2.64 0.63 12.90
N GLU A 131 -3.57 1.55 12.58
CA GLU A 131 -3.67 2.18 11.26
C GLU A 131 -2.64 3.30 11.12
N LYS A 132 -1.66 3.08 10.24
CA LYS A 132 -0.57 4.02 9.95
C LYS A 132 -0.77 4.86 8.70
N ALA A 133 -1.96 4.85 8.09
CA ALA A 133 -2.31 5.79 7.04
C ALA A 133 -2.20 7.22 7.57
N ALA A 134 -1.67 8.13 6.73
CA ALA A 134 -1.41 9.50 7.18
C ALA A 134 -2.66 10.36 7.04
N THR A 135 -3.03 11.01 8.13
CA THR A 135 -3.95 12.15 8.15
C THR A 135 -3.27 13.44 7.72
N ARG A 136 -1.91 13.49 7.81
CA ARG A 136 -1.08 14.58 7.30
C ARG A 136 0.19 14.05 6.66
N PHE A 137 0.38 14.37 5.37
CA PHE A 137 1.56 14.01 4.59
C PHE A 137 2.17 15.27 3.97
N ASP A 138 3.26 15.77 4.56
CA ASP A 138 3.81 17.10 4.28
C ASP A 138 4.96 17.05 3.28
N LEU A 139 4.71 17.59 2.10
CA LEU A 139 5.70 17.80 1.04
C LEU A 139 5.99 19.30 0.79
N THR A 140 5.55 20.17 1.70
CA THR A 140 5.63 21.63 1.59
C THR A 140 6.74 22.21 2.47
N HIS A 141 6.88 21.72 3.71
CA HIS A 141 7.79 22.32 4.68
C HIS A 141 9.21 21.71 4.61
N PRO A 142 10.25 22.53 4.41
CA PRO A 142 11.63 22.02 4.29
C PRO A 142 12.17 21.39 5.57
N TRP A 143 11.66 21.75 6.74
CA TRP A 143 12.13 21.23 8.04
C TRP A 143 11.56 19.85 8.41
N VAL A 144 10.53 19.42 7.75
CA VAL A 144 9.88 18.10 7.97
C VAL A 144 10.65 17.02 7.23
N ILE A 145 11.49 16.25 7.93
CA ILE A 145 12.33 15.20 7.32
C ILE A 145 11.46 14.02 6.81
N LYS A 146 10.54 13.54 7.64
CA LYS A 146 9.62 12.46 7.27
C LYS A 146 8.27 13.07 6.89
N PRO A 147 7.82 12.93 5.64
CA PRO A 147 6.58 13.55 5.18
C PRO A 147 5.34 13.14 5.98
N LYS A 148 5.27 11.89 6.44
CA LYS A 148 4.20 11.39 7.30
C LYS A 148 4.32 11.99 8.69
N THR A 149 3.55 13.04 8.98
CA THR A 149 3.64 13.81 10.23
C THR A 149 2.54 13.48 11.23
N ARG A 150 1.38 13.01 10.76
CA ARG A 150 0.25 12.54 11.58
C ARG A 150 -0.32 11.28 10.98
N MET A 151 -0.82 10.38 11.82
CA MET A 151 -1.38 9.08 11.41
C MET A 151 -2.68 8.81 12.16
N VAL A 152 -3.55 7.99 11.61
CA VAL A 152 -4.83 7.62 12.23
C VAL A 152 -4.62 7.10 13.65
N GLU A 153 -3.69 6.16 13.85
CA GLU A 153 -3.43 5.57 15.18
C GLU A 153 -2.96 6.61 16.22
N THR A 154 -2.18 7.61 15.80
CA THR A 154 -1.67 8.66 16.72
C THR A 154 -2.69 9.76 16.98
N ASP A 155 -3.58 10.02 16.02
CA ASP A 155 -4.58 11.07 16.14
C ASP A 155 -5.77 10.64 17.01
N TYR A 156 -6.14 9.36 16.98
CA TYR A 156 -7.34 8.87 17.63
C TYR A 156 -7.06 7.88 18.77
N GLY A 157 -5.95 7.14 18.75
CA GLY A 157 -5.57 6.14 19.76
C GLY A 157 -6.42 4.87 19.74
N THR A 158 -7.73 4.98 19.54
CA THR A 158 -8.66 3.86 19.43
C THR A 158 -9.61 4.07 18.26
N ARG A 159 -10.11 2.97 17.66
CA ARG A 159 -11.11 3.03 16.59
C ARG A 159 -12.42 3.70 17.06
N ALA A 160 -12.84 3.45 18.29
CA ALA A 160 -14.04 4.06 18.86
C ALA A 160 -13.97 5.60 18.98
N ALA A 161 -12.76 6.17 19.07
CA ALA A 161 -12.57 7.62 19.09
C ALA A 161 -12.54 8.26 17.68
N MET A 162 -12.51 7.44 16.62
CA MET A 162 -12.56 7.95 15.24
C MET A 162 -13.96 8.45 14.88
N PRO A 163 -14.08 9.53 14.08
CA PRO A 163 -15.32 9.81 13.37
C PRO A 163 -15.61 8.67 12.38
N GLU A 164 -16.81 8.61 11.85
CA GLU A 164 -17.21 7.58 10.88
C GLU A 164 -16.27 7.50 9.69
N ARG A 165 -15.77 8.65 9.22
CA ARG A 165 -14.78 8.75 8.15
C ARG A 165 -13.69 9.76 8.50
N VAL A 166 -12.44 9.43 8.11
CA VAL A 166 -11.27 10.31 8.26
C VAL A 166 -10.63 10.52 6.91
N GLU A 167 -10.44 11.76 6.50
CA GLU A 167 -9.73 12.06 5.26
C GLU A 167 -8.24 11.76 5.41
N LEU A 168 -7.66 11.07 4.42
CA LEU A 168 -6.27 10.64 4.40
C LEU A 168 -5.47 11.39 3.34
N GLU A 169 -4.23 11.72 3.68
CA GLU A 169 -3.25 12.26 2.74
C GLU A 169 -2.28 11.20 2.18
N ASN A 170 -2.26 10.00 2.79
CA ASN A 170 -1.49 8.85 2.34
C ASN A 170 -2.16 7.56 2.84
N VAL A 171 -1.93 6.45 2.15
CA VAL A 171 -2.46 5.12 2.47
C VAL A 171 -1.34 4.08 2.50
N ALA A 172 -1.69 2.86 2.91
CA ALA A 172 -0.98 1.62 2.59
C ALA A 172 -1.86 0.75 1.69
N PHE A 173 -1.27 -0.14 0.90
CA PHE A 173 -2.05 -1.10 0.10
C PHE A 173 -2.61 -2.27 0.94
N GLU A 174 -2.52 -2.17 2.24
CA GLU A 174 -3.15 -3.06 3.20
C GLU A 174 -4.59 -2.62 3.51
N GLY A 175 -5.51 -2.74 2.54
CA GLY A 175 -6.94 -2.40 2.71
C GLY A 175 -7.43 -1.20 1.90
N PHE A 176 -6.60 -0.65 1.03
CA PHE A 176 -7.00 0.44 0.14
C PHE A 176 -7.90 -0.07 -0.98
N MET A 177 -9.04 0.58 -1.18
CA MET A 177 -9.99 0.31 -2.27
C MET A 177 -10.15 1.55 -3.13
N CYS A 178 -10.15 1.39 -4.45
CA CYS A 178 -10.51 2.48 -5.35
C CYS A 178 -11.42 2.01 -6.47
N ARG A 179 -12.20 2.96 -7.04
CA ARG A 179 -12.93 2.72 -8.28
C ARG A 179 -11.97 2.59 -9.46
N ARG A 180 -12.34 1.77 -10.44
CA ARG A 180 -11.59 1.58 -11.69
C ARG A 180 -11.24 2.89 -12.40
N GLY A 181 -12.13 3.89 -12.33
CA GLY A 181 -11.91 5.23 -12.88
C GLY A 181 -10.72 5.97 -12.27
N VAL A 182 -10.36 5.69 -11.01
CA VAL A 182 -9.14 6.23 -10.38
C VAL A 182 -7.91 5.71 -11.11
N VAL A 183 -7.81 4.37 -11.28
CA VAL A 183 -6.69 3.73 -12.00
C VAL A 183 -6.61 4.24 -13.45
N GLN A 184 -7.75 4.38 -14.13
CA GLN A 184 -7.81 4.95 -15.47
C GLN A 184 -7.22 6.37 -15.53
N ARG A 185 -7.48 7.18 -14.50
CA ARG A 185 -7.04 8.58 -14.45
C ARG A 185 -5.59 8.75 -14.09
N ILE A 186 -5.06 7.92 -13.16
CA ILE A 186 -3.72 8.13 -12.61
C ILE A 186 -2.70 7.06 -13.03
N GLY A 187 -3.13 6.00 -13.71
CA GLY A 187 -2.30 4.85 -14.07
C GLY A 187 -2.10 3.86 -12.94
N LEU A 188 -1.27 2.85 -13.19
CA LEU A 188 -0.96 1.75 -12.27
C LEU A 188 -0.02 2.18 -11.14
N PRO A 189 0.08 1.41 -10.04
CA PRO A 189 1.22 1.48 -9.13
C PRO A 189 2.55 1.39 -9.88
N ASP A 190 3.57 2.14 -9.42
CA ASP A 190 4.87 2.19 -10.10
C ASP A 190 5.78 1.05 -9.60
N PRO A 191 6.05 0.00 -10.41
CA PRO A 191 6.85 -1.16 -10.01
C PRO A 191 8.32 -0.81 -9.74
N SER A 192 8.81 0.34 -10.20
CA SER A 192 10.18 0.79 -9.98
C SER A 192 10.52 1.00 -8.50
N TYR A 193 9.50 1.15 -7.65
CA TYR A 193 9.69 1.23 -6.20
C TYR A 193 10.14 -0.10 -5.57
N PHE A 194 9.82 -1.23 -6.14
CA PHE A 194 10.09 -2.59 -5.66
C PHE A 194 9.44 -2.88 -4.30
N ILE A 195 9.73 -2.10 -3.26
CA ILE A 195 9.15 -2.19 -1.91
C ILE A 195 9.14 -0.82 -1.26
N PHE A 196 8.09 -0.47 -0.50
CA PHE A 196 7.85 0.81 0.16
C PHE A 196 7.64 1.98 -0.79
N TYR A 197 6.75 2.87 -0.42
CA TYR A 197 6.42 4.13 -1.11
C TYR A 197 5.69 4.02 -2.46
N ASP A 198 5.42 2.84 -2.99
CA ASP A 198 4.54 2.61 -4.14
C ASP A 198 3.10 3.02 -3.82
N ASP A 199 2.63 2.70 -2.62
CA ASP A 199 1.37 3.14 -2.01
C ASP A 199 1.33 4.66 -1.83
N VAL A 200 2.44 5.24 -1.34
CA VAL A 200 2.60 6.70 -1.19
C VAL A 200 2.50 7.40 -2.54
N ASP A 201 3.25 6.90 -3.55
CA ASP A 201 3.23 7.44 -4.92
C ASP A 201 1.81 7.42 -5.49
N PHE A 202 1.12 6.29 -5.35
CA PHE A 202 -0.25 6.12 -5.85
C PHE A 202 -1.23 7.09 -5.16
N ALA A 203 -1.17 7.20 -3.82
CA ALA A 203 -2.02 8.10 -3.05
C ALA A 203 -1.77 9.58 -3.41
N VAL A 204 -0.51 9.99 -3.58
CA VAL A 204 -0.17 11.37 -3.99
C VAL A 204 -0.70 11.66 -5.40
N ARG A 205 -0.59 10.71 -6.34
CA ARG A 205 -1.16 10.87 -7.70
C ARG A 205 -2.68 10.97 -7.66
N ALA A 206 -3.36 10.13 -6.88
CA ALA A 206 -4.81 10.16 -6.72
C ALA A 206 -5.29 11.52 -6.20
N ARG A 207 -4.68 12.02 -5.11
CA ARG A 207 -5.02 13.32 -4.53
C ARG A 207 -4.75 14.48 -5.50
N ARG A 208 -3.63 14.46 -6.23
CA ARG A 208 -3.31 15.47 -7.24
C ARG A 208 -4.26 15.44 -8.44
N ALA A 209 -4.89 14.31 -8.72
CA ALA A 209 -5.94 14.18 -9.71
C ALA A 209 -7.33 14.64 -9.20
N GLY A 210 -7.43 15.04 -7.91
CA GLY A 210 -8.65 15.56 -7.29
C GLY A 210 -9.44 14.53 -6.49
N PHE A 211 -8.98 13.27 -6.38
CA PHE A 211 -9.64 12.25 -5.58
C PHE A 211 -9.37 12.46 -4.08
N ARG A 212 -10.41 12.31 -3.27
CA ARG A 212 -10.29 12.27 -1.81
C ARG A 212 -10.22 10.82 -1.35
N ILE A 213 -9.43 10.57 -0.31
CA ILE A 213 -9.24 9.22 0.24
C ILE A 213 -9.81 9.21 1.66
N TRP A 214 -10.65 8.23 1.98
CA TRP A 214 -11.32 8.15 3.26
C TRP A 214 -11.02 6.85 3.99
N ALA A 215 -10.45 6.93 5.19
CA ALA A 215 -10.49 5.82 6.14
C ALA A 215 -11.92 5.68 6.67
N VAL A 216 -12.47 4.47 6.60
CA VAL A 216 -13.82 4.15 7.07
C VAL A 216 -13.71 3.41 8.40
N ARG A 217 -14.15 4.04 9.50
CA ARG A 217 -13.97 3.53 10.88
C ARG A 217 -14.42 2.09 11.07
N ASP A 218 -15.58 1.74 10.51
CA ASP A 218 -16.24 0.46 10.77
C ASP A 218 -15.87 -0.63 9.75
N ALA A 219 -15.11 -0.31 8.69
CA ALA A 219 -14.49 -1.28 7.80
C ALA A 219 -13.16 -1.75 8.41
N VAL A 220 -13.14 -2.95 8.98
CA VAL A 220 -12.01 -3.41 9.81
C VAL A 220 -11.22 -4.52 9.13
N LEU A 221 -9.90 -4.40 9.17
CA LEU A 221 -8.94 -5.46 8.88
C LEU A 221 -8.16 -5.82 10.16
N VAL A 222 -8.02 -7.11 10.43
CA VAL A 222 -7.23 -7.60 11.57
C VAL A 222 -5.85 -8.01 11.08
N ARG A 223 -4.84 -7.31 11.58
CA ARG A 223 -3.46 -7.59 11.26
C ARG A 223 -2.97 -8.87 11.94
N GLN A 224 -2.31 -9.75 11.19
CA GLN A 224 -1.88 -11.08 11.66
C GLN A 224 -0.46 -11.07 12.24
N LEU A 225 0.35 -10.09 11.90
CA LEU A 225 1.72 -9.95 12.40
C LEU A 225 1.82 -8.76 13.36
N ASP A 226 2.57 -8.94 14.44
CA ASP A 226 2.95 -7.84 15.31
C ASP A 226 3.88 -6.88 14.57
N PHE A 227 3.68 -5.57 14.78
CA PHE A 227 4.46 -4.55 14.08
C PHE A 227 5.79 -4.33 14.81
N ASP A 228 6.75 -5.21 14.60
CA ASP A 228 8.14 -5.00 15.02
C ASP A 228 9.04 -4.79 13.80
N GLN A 229 8.76 -3.72 13.03
CA GLN A 229 9.68 -3.29 11.98
C GLN A 229 10.82 -2.48 12.60
N GLN A 230 11.77 -3.16 13.19
CA GLN A 230 13.10 -2.60 13.32
C GLN A 230 13.70 -2.47 11.91
N HIS A 231 13.69 -1.24 11.39
CA HIS A 231 14.29 -0.97 10.09
C HIS A 231 15.79 -1.01 10.22
N ASP A 232 16.39 -2.14 9.86
CA ASP A 232 17.84 -2.21 9.63
C ASP A 232 18.19 -1.35 8.40
N LEU A 233 18.55 -0.10 8.66
CA LEU A 233 18.93 0.86 7.61
C LEU A 233 20.26 0.48 6.94
N ALA A 234 21.05 -0.41 7.55
CA ALA A 234 22.27 -0.96 6.98
C ALA A 234 21.99 -2.11 6.00
N GLY A 235 20.87 -2.82 6.16
CA GLY A 235 20.44 -3.91 5.30
C GLY A 235 19.91 -3.44 3.93
N TRP A 236 19.54 -4.40 3.09
CA TRP A 236 19.05 -4.14 1.73
C TRP A 236 17.75 -3.31 1.71
N LYS A 237 16.86 -3.48 2.72
CA LYS A 237 15.65 -2.69 2.86
C LYS A 237 15.95 -1.21 3.10
N GLY A 238 17.05 -0.90 3.80
CA GLY A 238 17.50 0.47 4.05
C GLY A 238 17.81 1.23 2.75
N TYR A 239 18.40 0.54 1.75
CA TYR A 239 18.60 1.14 0.43
C TYR A 239 17.29 1.59 -0.20
N TYR A 240 16.26 0.72 -0.23
CA TYR A 240 14.95 1.07 -0.81
C TYR A 240 14.24 2.16 -0.01
N MET A 241 14.32 2.12 1.32
CA MET A 241 13.73 3.17 2.16
C MET A 241 14.29 4.57 1.82
N TYR A 242 15.62 4.70 1.72
CA TYR A 242 16.24 5.97 1.35
C TYR A 242 15.93 6.35 -0.11
N ARG A 243 16.09 5.41 -1.06
CA ARG A 243 15.85 5.65 -2.47
C ARG A 243 14.42 6.15 -2.71
N ASN A 244 13.45 5.49 -2.15
CA ASN A 244 12.06 5.77 -2.41
C ASN A 244 11.60 7.04 -1.68
N LEU A 245 12.04 7.26 -0.44
CA LEU A 245 11.86 8.55 0.24
C LEU A 245 12.41 9.72 -0.60
N PHE A 246 13.61 9.57 -1.15
CA PHE A 246 14.23 10.59 -1.97
C PHE A 246 13.48 10.78 -3.31
N ALA A 247 13.04 9.69 -3.93
CA ALA A 247 12.24 9.76 -5.15
C ALA A 247 10.93 10.53 -4.93
N VAL A 248 10.23 10.29 -3.81
CA VAL A 248 9.01 11.03 -3.44
C VAL A 248 9.30 12.53 -3.27
N HIS A 249 10.39 12.89 -2.60
CA HIS A 249 10.77 14.30 -2.48
C HIS A 249 11.13 14.93 -3.83
N PHE A 250 11.88 14.24 -4.69
CA PHE A 250 12.23 14.74 -6.01
C PHE A 250 11.02 14.91 -6.93
N ARG A 251 10.08 13.94 -6.90
CA ARG A 251 8.88 13.94 -7.74
C ARG A 251 7.83 14.94 -7.24
N TYR A 252 7.58 14.95 -5.95
CA TYR A 252 6.38 15.54 -5.37
C TYR A 252 6.63 16.72 -4.44
N GLY A 253 7.89 17.02 -4.08
CA GLY A 253 8.21 18.19 -3.27
C GLY A 253 7.66 19.47 -3.90
N GLU A 254 6.90 20.25 -3.14
CA GLU A 254 6.13 21.39 -3.67
C GLU A 254 6.99 22.62 -3.93
N ASN A 255 8.20 22.68 -3.34
CA ASN A 255 9.15 23.77 -3.58
C ASN A 255 10.60 23.26 -3.72
N ALA A 256 11.50 24.16 -4.14
CA ALA A 256 12.90 23.81 -4.39
C ALA A 256 13.62 23.29 -3.13
N LEU A 257 13.30 23.83 -1.96
CA LEU A 257 13.94 23.40 -0.70
C LEU A 257 13.53 21.98 -0.33
N VAL A 258 12.25 21.64 -0.48
CA VAL A 258 11.76 20.27 -0.24
C VAL A 258 12.37 19.30 -1.25
N ARG A 259 12.48 19.68 -2.52
CA ARG A 259 13.16 18.85 -3.53
C ARG A 259 14.67 18.72 -3.30
N ALA A 260 15.29 19.65 -2.57
CA ALA A 260 16.70 19.58 -2.21
C ALA A 260 16.98 18.75 -0.94
N LYS A 261 15.97 18.46 -0.11
CA LYS A 261 16.13 17.67 1.14
C LYS A 261 16.90 16.36 0.98
N PRO A 262 16.66 15.53 -0.08
CA PRO A 262 17.41 14.29 -0.26
C PRO A 262 18.93 14.47 -0.16
N TRP A 263 19.46 15.58 -0.70
CA TRP A 263 20.89 15.88 -0.66
C TRP A 263 21.36 16.19 0.77
N LEU A 264 20.58 16.99 1.51
CA LEU A 264 20.88 17.31 2.90
C LEU A 264 20.81 16.06 3.78
N VAL A 265 19.76 15.24 3.65
CA VAL A 265 19.62 14.00 4.41
C VAL A 265 20.76 13.04 4.09
N ALA A 266 21.13 12.90 2.82
CA ALA A 266 22.25 12.04 2.42
C ALA A 266 23.57 12.52 3.04
N LEU A 267 23.84 13.82 3.00
CA LEU A 267 25.05 14.41 3.62
C LEU A 267 25.09 14.12 5.13
N VAL A 268 23.99 14.40 5.83
CA VAL A 268 23.92 14.20 7.30
C VAL A 268 24.10 12.72 7.66
N VAL A 269 23.44 11.79 6.95
CA VAL A 269 23.58 10.35 7.20
C VAL A 269 25.01 9.90 6.96
N VAL A 270 25.64 10.32 5.87
CA VAL A 270 27.04 9.96 5.55
C VAL A 270 27.99 10.49 6.64
N LEU A 271 27.83 11.74 7.08
CA LEU A 271 28.67 12.33 8.13
C LEU A 271 28.48 11.65 9.49
N LEU A 272 27.26 11.25 9.85
CA LEU A 272 26.97 10.58 11.11
C LEU A 272 27.17 9.06 11.10
N SER A 273 27.36 8.46 9.94
CA SER A 273 27.50 7.00 9.80
C SER A 273 28.63 6.38 10.66
N PRO A 274 29.79 7.02 10.84
CA PRO A 274 30.83 6.47 11.72
C PRO A 274 30.39 6.36 13.19
N LEU A 275 29.50 7.27 13.63
CA LEU A 275 28.98 7.30 15.00
C LEU A 275 27.78 6.36 15.22
N ARG A 276 27.13 5.91 14.14
CA ARG A 276 25.91 5.07 14.15
C ARG A 276 26.19 3.58 13.84
N GLY A 277 27.44 3.17 13.79
CA GLY A 277 27.82 1.77 13.71
C GLY A 277 28.10 1.23 12.29
N GLY A 278 28.30 2.06 11.27
CA GLY A 278 28.83 1.47 10.08
C GLY A 278 28.78 2.23 8.75
N ARG A 279 29.68 1.83 7.86
CA ARG A 279 29.75 2.33 6.47
C ARG A 279 28.63 1.80 5.57
N ALA A 280 27.83 0.82 6.03
CA ALA A 280 26.82 0.17 5.21
C ALA A 280 25.63 1.11 4.95
N GLU A 281 25.12 1.82 5.98
CA GLU A 281 24.08 2.82 5.83
C GLU A 281 24.53 3.96 4.89
N ALA A 282 25.76 4.46 5.04
CA ALA A 282 26.31 5.49 4.15
C ALA A 282 26.34 5.02 2.68
N ARG A 283 26.77 3.78 2.44
CA ARG A 283 26.76 3.19 1.08
C ARG A 283 25.34 3.11 0.52
N ASN A 284 24.37 2.68 1.32
CA ASN A 284 22.97 2.63 0.91
C ASN A 284 22.47 4.01 0.49
N VAL A 285 22.73 5.04 1.30
CA VAL A 285 22.29 6.41 1.03
C VAL A 285 22.95 7.00 -0.24
N ILE A 286 24.27 6.79 -0.42
CA ILE A 286 24.98 7.28 -1.62
C ILE A 286 24.42 6.63 -2.90
N ARG A 287 24.18 5.31 -2.88
CA ARG A 287 23.56 4.61 -4.00
C ARG A 287 22.12 5.04 -4.22
N ALA A 288 21.37 5.20 -3.12
CA ALA A 288 19.97 5.56 -3.13
C ALA A 288 19.71 6.91 -3.79
N ILE A 289 20.52 7.95 -3.49
CA ILE A 289 20.29 9.30 -4.02
C ILE A 289 20.48 9.36 -5.55
N GLY A 290 21.49 8.65 -6.08
CA GLY A 290 21.70 8.55 -7.53
C GLY A 290 20.53 7.86 -8.24
N ALA A 291 20.09 6.72 -7.72
CA ALA A 291 18.97 5.96 -8.26
C ALA A 291 17.64 6.73 -8.14
N ALA A 292 17.37 7.38 -7.00
CA ALA A 292 16.17 8.20 -6.80
C ALA A 292 16.08 9.36 -7.81
N ARG A 293 17.21 9.97 -8.16
CA ARG A 293 17.24 11.03 -9.16
C ARG A 293 16.82 10.54 -10.54
N ALA A 294 17.20 9.32 -10.94
CA ALA A 294 16.76 8.70 -12.19
C ALA A 294 15.25 8.43 -12.20
N MET A 295 14.65 8.08 -11.05
CA MET A 295 13.20 7.88 -10.92
C MET A 295 12.38 9.16 -11.07
N ARG A 296 12.98 10.35 -10.92
CA ARG A 296 12.27 11.64 -10.93
C ARG A 296 11.43 11.87 -12.18
N THR A 297 11.88 11.40 -13.32
CA THR A 297 11.28 11.66 -14.64
C THR A 297 10.56 10.46 -15.23
N LEU A 298 10.48 9.35 -14.52
CA LEU A 298 9.73 8.19 -15.00
C LEU A 298 8.23 8.53 -15.02
N PRO A 299 7.55 8.38 -16.17
CA PRO A 299 6.10 8.56 -16.24
C PRO A 299 5.41 7.43 -15.44
N PRO A 300 4.22 7.68 -14.90
CA PRO A 300 3.37 6.61 -14.41
C PRO A 300 3.10 5.59 -15.53
N LEU A 301 3.00 4.31 -15.18
CA LEU A 301 2.55 3.29 -16.13
C LEU A 301 1.09 3.57 -16.49
N SER A 302 0.82 3.83 -17.76
CA SER A 302 -0.55 3.98 -18.24
C SER A 302 -1.28 2.65 -18.26
N VAL A 303 -2.59 2.70 -18.32
CA VAL A 303 -3.46 1.52 -18.50
C VAL A 303 -3.72 1.23 -19.98
N ASP A 304 -3.32 2.17 -20.87
CA ASP A 304 -3.43 2.05 -22.32
C ASP A 304 -2.24 1.27 -22.91
#